data_ecaa8160a1b292fcb19ac0fd8f3a81ee
#
_entry.id   ecaa8160a1b292fcb19ac0fd8f3a81ee
#
_cell.length_a   1.000
_cell.length_b   1.000
_cell.length_c   1.000
_cell.angle_alpha   90.00
_cell.angle_beta   90.00
_cell.angle_gamma   90.00
#
_symmetry.space_group_name_H-M   'P 1'
#
loop_
_entity.id
_entity.type
_entity.pdbx_description
1 polymer ?
#
loop_
_entity_poly.entity_id
_entity_poly.type
_entity_poly.pdbx_seq_one_letter_code
_entity_poly.pdbx_strand_id
1 'polypeptide(L)' 'MKTQYVTADELVDTLGVSKGKAYQIIRRLNEELAEQGYIKIAGKCPRRYFEKRYYGYTSEG' A
#
# COMPACT_ATOMS: atom_id res chain seq x y z
N MET A 1 -15.28 2.37 -9.76
CA MET A 1 -14.48 3.47 -9.24
C MET A 1 -13.43 2.97 -8.27
N LYS A 2 -12.24 3.51 -8.37
CA LYS A 2 -11.17 3.06 -7.50
C LYS A 2 -11.24 3.67 -6.13
N THR A 3 -10.91 2.89 -5.14
CA THR A 3 -10.86 3.42 -3.79
C THR A 3 -9.62 4.26 -3.64
N GLN A 4 -9.63 5.10 -2.61
CA GLN A 4 -8.47 5.92 -2.32
C GLN A 4 -7.43 5.19 -1.50
N TYR A 5 -7.73 3.99 -1.07
CA TYR A 5 -6.82 3.20 -0.26
C TYR A 5 -6.54 1.87 -0.92
N VAL A 6 -5.30 1.43 -0.76
CA VAL A 6 -4.88 0.14 -1.24
C VAL A 6 -5.03 -0.85 -0.09
N THR A 7 -5.62 -2.02 -0.37
CA THR A 7 -5.78 -3.05 0.65
C THR A 7 -4.84 -4.19 0.36
N ALA A 8 -4.70 -5.08 1.36
CA ALA A 8 -3.85 -6.24 1.19
C ALA A 8 -4.37 -7.14 0.07
N ASP A 9 -5.68 -7.30 -0.03
CA ASP A 9 -6.25 -8.13 -1.08
C ASP A 9 -5.91 -7.58 -2.46
N GLU A 10 -5.92 -6.28 -2.59
CA GLU A 10 -5.56 -5.67 -3.87
C GLU A 10 -4.11 -5.96 -4.21
N LEU A 11 -3.22 -5.91 -3.22
CA LEU A 11 -1.81 -6.18 -3.47
C LEU A 11 -1.57 -7.63 -3.85
N VAL A 12 -2.33 -8.54 -3.27
CA VAL A 12 -2.22 -9.94 -3.65
C VAL A 12 -2.49 -10.09 -5.14
N ASP A 13 -3.57 -9.47 -5.59
CA ASP A 13 -3.93 -9.57 -7.01
C ASP A 13 -2.96 -8.83 -7.90
N THR A 14 -2.53 -7.66 -7.47
CA THR A 14 -1.76 -6.77 -8.33
C THR A 14 -0.29 -7.17 -8.39
N LEU A 15 0.28 -7.48 -7.24
CA LEU A 15 1.71 -7.78 -7.16
C LEU A 15 2.00 -9.27 -7.19
N GLY A 16 0.99 -10.09 -7.02
CA GLY A 16 1.21 -11.52 -7.01
C GLY A 16 1.92 -12.01 -5.77
N VAL A 17 1.78 -11.30 -4.66
CA VAL A 17 2.43 -11.70 -3.42
C VAL A 17 1.44 -12.41 -2.52
N SER A 18 1.93 -13.10 -1.50
CA SER A 18 1.06 -13.74 -0.53
C SER A 18 0.35 -12.69 0.30
N LYS A 19 -0.73 -13.11 0.94
CA LYS A 19 -1.48 -12.19 1.78
C LYS A 19 -0.63 -11.66 2.94
N GLY A 20 0.17 -12.54 3.53
CA GLY A 20 1.06 -12.11 4.61
C GLY A 20 2.04 -11.06 4.15
N LYS A 21 2.58 -11.25 2.95
CA LYS A 21 3.52 -10.29 2.40
C LYS A 21 2.81 -8.97 2.12
N ALA A 22 1.59 -9.05 1.61
CA ALA A 22 0.83 -7.83 1.33
C ALA A 22 0.60 -7.02 2.60
N TYR A 23 0.26 -7.68 3.69
CA TYR A 23 0.07 -6.99 4.96
C TYR A 23 1.36 -6.37 5.44
N GLN A 24 2.48 -7.06 5.26
CA GLN A 24 3.77 -6.49 5.65
C GLN A 24 4.07 -5.21 4.88
N ILE A 25 3.78 -5.22 3.61
CA ILE A 25 4.03 -4.03 2.78
C ILE A 25 3.20 -2.86 3.28
N ILE A 26 1.92 -3.10 3.50
CA ILE A 26 1.04 -2.03 3.96
C ILE A 26 1.47 -1.53 5.33
N ARG A 27 1.83 -2.44 6.21
CA ARG A 27 2.26 -2.07 7.54
C ARG A 27 3.49 -1.17 7.50
N ARG A 28 4.44 -1.52 6.65
CA ARG A 28 5.64 -0.72 6.54
C ARG A 28 5.35 0.67 6.03
N LEU A 29 4.50 0.77 5.03
CA LEU A 29 4.13 2.08 4.50
C LEU A 29 3.39 2.90 5.53
N ASN A 30 2.54 2.26 6.31
CA ASN A 30 1.82 2.97 7.36
C ASN A 30 2.77 3.47 8.44
N GLU A 31 3.79 2.70 8.76
CA GLU A 31 4.76 3.16 9.74
C GLU A 31 5.49 4.39 9.26
N GLU A 32 5.81 4.42 7.98
CA GLU A 32 6.45 5.59 7.42
C GLU A 32 5.53 6.81 7.48
N LEU A 33 4.27 6.61 7.18
CA LEU A 33 3.31 7.71 7.24
C LEU A 33 3.14 8.23 8.67
N ALA A 34 3.10 7.32 9.63
CA ALA A 34 2.95 7.74 11.00
C ALA A 34 4.13 8.56 11.47
N GLU A 35 5.32 8.22 10.98
CA GLU A 35 6.50 8.99 11.34
C GLU A 35 6.45 10.39 10.77
N GLN A 36 5.72 10.57 9.70
CA GLN A 36 5.57 11.88 9.09
C GLN A 36 4.39 12.65 9.64
N GLY A 37 3.71 12.10 10.62
CA GLY A 37 2.63 12.80 11.26
C GLY A 37 1.25 12.50 10.68
N TYR A 38 1.16 11.55 9.78
CA TYR A 38 -0.13 11.20 9.19
C TYR A 38 -0.81 10.12 10.00
N ILE A 39 -2.13 10.09 9.90
CA ILE A 39 -2.92 9.07 10.57
C ILE A 39 -2.94 7.83 9.70
N LYS A 40 -2.62 6.68 10.30
CA LYS A 40 -2.62 5.44 9.55
C LYS A 40 -3.89 4.66 9.85
N ILE A 41 -4.30 3.85 8.89
CA ILE A 41 -5.46 2.98 9.02
C ILE A 41 -4.96 1.55 8.85
N ALA A 42 -5.23 0.71 9.84
CA ALA A 42 -4.74 -0.66 9.82
C ALA A 42 -5.23 -1.38 8.57
N GLY A 43 -4.32 -2.06 7.91
CA GLY A 43 -4.67 -2.87 6.75
C GLY A 43 -4.90 -2.09 5.48
N LYS A 44 -4.71 -0.79 5.50
CA LYS A 44 -4.92 0.05 4.33
C LYS A 44 -3.82 1.07 4.20
N CYS A 45 -3.57 1.49 2.98
CA CYS A 45 -2.54 2.49 2.71
C CYS A 45 -3.08 3.45 1.67
N PRO A 46 -2.86 4.75 1.82
CA PRO A 46 -3.31 5.69 0.79
C PRO A 46 -2.71 5.31 -0.56
N ARG A 47 -3.57 5.24 -1.57
CA ARG A 47 -3.13 4.79 -2.88
C ARG A 47 -2.02 5.69 -3.43
N ARG A 48 -2.12 6.98 -3.19
CA ARG A 48 -1.11 7.90 -3.64
C ARG A 48 0.25 7.59 -3.07
N TYR A 49 0.28 7.28 -1.78
CA TYR A 49 1.54 7.00 -1.12
C TYR A 49 2.10 5.67 -1.59
N PHE A 50 1.23 4.69 -1.78
CA PHE A 50 1.66 3.41 -2.28
C PHE A 50 2.30 3.57 -3.66
N GLU A 51 1.66 4.29 -4.54
CA GLU A 51 2.19 4.47 -5.89
C GLU A 51 3.50 5.22 -5.88
N LYS A 52 3.62 6.16 -4.97
CA LYS A 52 4.85 6.91 -4.86
C LYS A 52 6.01 6.04 -4.40
N ARG A 53 5.75 5.16 -3.46
CA ARG A 53 6.80 4.31 -2.90
C ARG A 53 7.10 3.11 -3.79
N TYR A 54 6.11 2.65 -4.53
CA TYR A 54 6.30 1.53 -5.44
C TYR A 54 6.33 2.02 -6.86
N TYR A 55 7.39 2.72 -7.14
CA TYR A 55 7.54 3.36 -8.42
C TYR A 55 7.42 2.40 -9.59
N GLY A 56 8.04 1.24 -9.48
CA GLY A 56 7.97 0.26 -10.54
C GLY A 56 6.57 -0.20 -10.85
N TYR A 57 5.72 -0.21 -9.82
CA TYR A 57 4.35 -0.63 -10.00
C TYR A 57 3.59 0.31 -10.93
N THR A 58 3.73 1.60 -10.69
CA THR A 58 2.98 2.55 -11.50
C THR A 58 3.63 2.82 -12.83
N SER A 59 4.93 2.83 -12.88
CA SER A 59 5.59 3.24 -14.10
C SER A 59 5.38 2.27 -15.22
N GLU A 60 5.17 1.02 -14.91
CA GLU A 60 4.97 0.09 -15.96
C GLU A 60 3.57 -0.06 -16.29
N GLY A 61 2.79 0.41 -15.37
CA GLY A 61 1.39 0.35 -15.67
C GLY A 61 1.09 -0.93 -16.24
#